data_d17e143237afab248746893af866daa4
#
_entry.id   d17e143237afab248746893af866daa4
#
_cell.length_a   1.000
_cell.length_b   1.000
_cell.length_c   1.000
_cell.angle_alpha   90.00
_cell.angle_beta   90.00
_cell.angle_gamma   90.00
#
_symmetry.space_group_name_H-M   'P 1'
#
loop_
_entity.id
_entity.type
_entity.pdbx_description
1 polymer ?
#
loop_
_entity_poly.entity_id
_entity_poly.type
_entity_poly.pdbx_seq_one_letter_code
_entity_poly.pdbx_strand_id
1 'polypeptide(L)'
;PDELVRAFYAEQSQRRIQFSASTTPPPFDIILLHVCSLSWDDMEFVEMRDHPLLQRFDVVFTDFNSAASYSGPASLRVLHGTCGQQRHQQIYEGEDPACYVFPSLEKIGYQTGALLNHDGVYENFATMLEQKGGLQGKLLPNQSAPVHMQNFDGSPIYNDYALLSQWWKKHTAQGRSPTALYYNTVSLHDGNRVPGITSRS
;
A
#
# COMPACT_ATOMS: atom_id res chain seq x y z
N PRO A 1 -25.42 21.41 -1.24
CA PRO A 1 -24.31 20.49 -0.97
C PRO A 1 -24.65 19.04 -1.32
N ASP A 2 -25.85 18.54 -0.89
CA ASP A 2 -26.22 17.12 -1.06
C ASP A 2 -26.45 16.69 -2.52
N GLU A 3 -26.87 17.60 -3.35
CA GLU A 3 -27.09 17.33 -4.78
C GLU A 3 -25.76 17.18 -5.52
N LEU A 4 -24.77 18.01 -5.23
CA LEU A 4 -23.43 17.91 -5.79
C LEU A 4 -22.74 16.61 -5.36
N VAL A 5 -22.90 16.23 -4.10
CA VAL A 5 -22.34 14.96 -3.58
C VAL A 5 -23.02 13.76 -4.25
N ARG A 6 -24.35 13.81 -4.42
CA ARG A 6 -25.07 12.76 -5.15
C ARG A 6 -24.64 12.67 -6.61
N ALA A 7 -24.51 13.80 -7.29
CA ALA A 7 -24.05 13.84 -8.68
C ALA A 7 -22.62 13.30 -8.82
N PHE A 8 -21.71 13.67 -7.90
CA PHE A 8 -20.36 13.14 -7.86
C PHE A 8 -20.35 11.60 -7.76
N TYR A 9 -21.05 11.01 -6.78
CA TYR A 9 -21.06 9.56 -6.64
C TYR A 9 -21.79 8.85 -7.78
N ALA A 10 -22.79 9.47 -8.40
CA ALA A 10 -23.42 8.94 -9.60
C ALA A 10 -22.45 8.87 -10.79
N GLU A 11 -21.62 9.89 -10.97
CA GLU A 11 -20.53 9.88 -11.95
C GLU A 11 -19.47 8.83 -11.61
N GLN A 12 -19.03 8.80 -10.36
CA GLN A 12 -18.00 7.83 -9.91
C GLN A 12 -18.46 6.37 -10.13
N SER A 13 -19.75 6.08 -9.93
CA SER A 13 -20.27 4.72 -10.11
C SER A 13 -20.15 4.20 -11.56
N GLN A 14 -19.96 5.07 -12.53
CA GLN A 14 -19.76 4.72 -13.94
C GLN A 14 -18.29 4.53 -14.32
N ARG A 15 -17.35 4.96 -13.47
CA ARG A 15 -15.93 4.85 -13.77
C ARG A 15 -15.45 3.43 -13.59
N ARG A 16 -14.84 2.89 -14.64
CA ARG A 16 -14.22 1.55 -14.67
C ARG A 16 -13.01 1.57 -15.58
N ILE A 17 -11.89 1.05 -15.08
CA ILE A 17 -10.71 0.74 -15.88
C ILE A 17 -10.73 -0.76 -16.16
N GLN A 18 -10.80 -1.12 -17.43
CA GLN A 18 -10.79 -2.52 -17.83
C GLN A 18 -9.41 -2.96 -18.27
N PHE A 19 -8.98 -4.09 -17.73
CA PHE A 19 -7.74 -4.74 -18.11
C PHE A 19 -8.08 -5.92 -19.03
N SER A 20 -7.68 -5.82 -20.29
CA SER A 20 -7.83 -6.92 -21.24
C SER A 20 -6.65 -7.90 -21.06
N ALA A 21 -6.96 -9.20 -21.09
CA ALA A 21 -5.91 -10.21 -21.02
C ALA A 21 -4.85 -9.98 -22.12
N SER A 22 -3.58 -10.05 -21.73
CA SER A 22 -2.45 -9.88 -22.63
C SER A 22 -1.75 -11.24 -22.85
N THR A 23 -1.37 -11.52 -24.09
CA THR A 23 -0.52 -12.66 -24.41
C THR A 23 0.98 -12.35 -24.27
N THR A 24 1.33 -11.08 -24.14
CA THR A 24 2.70 -10.64 -23.93
C THR A 24 2.89 -10.26 -22.47
N PRO A 25 3.86 -10.86 -21.77
CA PRO A 25 4.16 -10.48 -20.39
C PRO A 25 4.53 -8.99 -20.27
N PRO A 26 4.15 -8.31 -19.22
CA PRO A 26 4.60 -6.93 -18.96
C PRO A 26 6.13 -6.84 -18.88
N PRO A 27 6.74 -5.74 -19.35
CA PRO A 27 8.20 -5.62 -19.41
C PRO A 27 8.86 -5.15 -18.11
N PHE A 28 8.09 -4.85 -17.05
CA PHE A 28 8.57 -4.29 -15.79
C PHE A 28 7.80 -4.83 -14.59
N ASP A 29 8.39 -4.69 -13.41
CA ASP A 29 7.73 -4.97 -12.13
C ASP A 29 7.02 -3.71 -11.61
N ILE A 30 5.98 -3.90 -10.79
CA ILE A 30 5.27 -2.81 -10.11
C ILE A 30 5.47 -2.98 -8.60
N ILE A 31 5.95 -1.94 -7.93
CA ILE A 31 5.96 -1.88 -6.47
C ILE A 31 5.08 -0.70 -6.05
N LEU A 32 3.97 -1.00 -5.40
CA LEU A 32 3.13 -0.01 -4.76
C LEU A 32 3.57 0.10 -3.30
N LEU A 33 4.38 1.12 -3.01
CA LEU A 33 4.85 1.42 -1.66
C LEU A 33 3.85 2.34 -0.96
N HIS A 34 3.19 1.81 0.06
CA HIS A 34 2.26 2.54 0.92
C HIS A 34 2.91 2.83 2.27
N VAL A 35 3.25 4.07 2.51
CA VAL A 35 3.92 4.53 3.73
C VAL A 35 2.91 5.12 4.70
N CYS A 36 2.84 4.59 5.90
CA CYS A 36 2.09 5.11 7.04
C CYS A 36 3.08 5.64 8.09
N SER A 37 3.09 6.87 8.44
CA SER A 37 2.45 8.08 7.98
C SER A 37 3.54 9.03 7.50
N LEU A 38 3.39 9.60 6.34
CA LEU A 38 4.35 10.57 5.83
C LEU A 38 3.58 11.71 5.14
N SER A 39 3.73 12.92 5.64
CA SER A 39 3.18 14.11 5.04
C SER A 39 4.27 15.05 4.51
N TRP A 40 3.90 15.97 3.64
CA TRP A 40 4.80 17.03 3.23
C TRP A 40 5.19 17.94 4.40
N ASP A 41 4.26 18.17 5.33
CA ASP A 41 4.50 18.99 6.52
C ASP A 41 5.53 18.32 7.45
N ASP A 42 5.47 16.98 7.63
CA ASP A 42 6.48 16.23 8.39
C ASP A 42 7.86 16.36 7.75
N MET A 43 7.93 16.22 6.42
CA MET A 43 9.20 16.34 5.70
C MET A 43 9.78 17.75 5.77
N GLU A 44 8.93 18.77 5.75
CA GLU A 44 9.34 20.15 5.91
C GLU A 44 9.85 20.43 7.33
N PHE A 45 9.13 19.94 8.34
CA PHE A 45 9.50 20.08 9.75
C PHE A 45 10.87 19.49 10.08
N VAL A 46 11.24 18.36 9.46
CA VAL A 46 12.54 17.72 9.65
C VAL A 46 13.58 18.10 8.57
N GLU A 47 13.31 19.14 7.78
CA GLU A 47 14.19 19.65 6.71
C GLU A 47 14.57 18.60 5.66
N MET A 48 13.67 17.65 5.38
CA MET A 48 13.88 16.55 4.43
C MET A 48 13.09 16.69 3.12
N ARG A 49 12.51 17.86 2.85
CA ARG A 49 11.72 18.11 1.64
C ARG A 49 12.54 17.89 0.35
N ASP A 50 13.85 18.15 0.41
CA ASP A 50 14.79 17.94 -0.71
C ASP A 50 15.58 16.64 -0.57
N HIS A 51 15.02 15.62 0.11
CA HIS A 51 15.71 14.36 0.31
C HIS A 51 16.14 13.72 -1.02
N PRO A 52 17.37 13.20 -1.16
CA PRO A 52 17.90 12.66 -2.42
C PRO A 52 17.06 11.55 -3.05
N LEU A 53 16.25 10.83 -2.25
CA LEU A 53 15.32 9.84 -2.76
C LEU A 53 14.27 10.46 -3.68
N LEU A 54 13.76 11.65 -3.35
CA LEU A 54 12.72 12.33 -4.15
C LEU A 54 13.23 12.71 -5.53
N GLN A 55 14.53 12.99 -5.65
CA GLN A 55 15.17 13.30 -6.93
C GLN A 55 15.30 12.09 -7.88
N ARG A 56 15.01 10.88 -7.38
CA ARG A 56 15.01 9.65 -8.17
C ARG A 56 13.65 9.30 -8.76
N PHE A 57 12.60 10.03 -8.38
CA PHE A 57 11.28 9.84 -8.96
C PHE A 57 11.11 10.68 -10.23
N ASP A 58 10.53 10.10 -11.25
CA ASP A 58 10.21 10.80 -12.51
C ASP A 58 9.09 11.82 -12.30
N VAL A 59 8.20 11.57 -11.34
CA VAL A 59 7.08 12.45 -11.02
C VAL A 59 6.92 12.53 -9.50
N VAL A 60 6.84 13.75 -8.98
CA VAL A 60 6.56 14.03 -7.56
C VAL A 60 5.37 14.99 -7.48
N PHE A 61 4.30 14.57 -6.81
CA PHE A 61 3.14 15.42 -6.55
C PHE A 61 3.34 16.19 -5.25
N THR A 62 3.60 17.47 -5.35
CA THR A 62 3.85 18.35 -4.18
C THR A 62 2.60 18.84 -3.49
N ASP A 63 1.45 18.72 -4.15
CA ASP A 63 0.13 19.08 -3.62
C ASP A 63 -0.79 17.86 -3.75
N PHE A 64 -0.53 16.85 -2.91
CA PHE A 64 -1.23 15.57 -2.93
C PHE A 64 -1.95 15.33 -1.61
N ASN A 65 -3.24 15.05 -1.69
CA ASN A 65 -4.02 14.55 -0.56
C ASN A 65 -4.23 13.03 -0.70
N SER A 66 -3.95 12.30 0.37
CA SER A 66 -4.29 10.89 0.41
C SER A 66 -5.81 10.69 0.36
N ALA A 67 -6.24 9.54 -0.13
CA ALA A 67 -7.67 9.23 -0.29
C ALA A 67 -8.42 9.08 1.04
N ALA A 68 -7.71 8.96 2.16
CA ALA A 68 -8.24 8.95 3.51
C ALA A 68 -7.12 9.25 4.52
N SER A 69 -7.49 9.72 5.72
CA SER A 69 -6.56 10.08 6.80
C SER A 69 -6.11 8.89 7.67
N TYR A 70 -6.69 7.71 7.49
CA TYR A 70 -6.31 6.47 8.19
C TYR A 70 -5.80 5.43 7.21
N SER A 71 -4.84 4.60 7.66
CA SER A 71 -4.15 3.60 6.83
C SER A 71 -5.09 2.56 6.22
N GLY A 72 -6.07 2.06 6.99
CA GLY A 72 -7.04 1.09 6.51
C GLY A 72 -7.83 1.59 5.29
N PRO A 73 -8.65 2.65 5.42
CA PRO A 73 -9.42 3.17 4.30
C PRO A 73 -8.54 3.74 3.18
N ALA A 74 -7.36 4.29 3.47
CA ALA A 74 -6.43 4.73 2.44
C ALA A 74 -5.95 3.56 1.59
N SER A 75 -5.56 2.44 2.22
CA SER A 75 -5.18 1.20 1.53
C SER A 75 -6.29 0.66 0.65
N LEU A 76 -7.52 0.53 1.20
CA LEU A 76 -8.66 0.03 0.43
C LEU A 76 -8.95 0.90 -0.80
N ARG A 77 -8.93 2.24 -0.66
CA ARG A 77 -9.17 3.13 -1.79
C ARG A 77 -8.13 3.01 -2.89
N VAL A 78 -6.87 2.82 -2.54
CA VAL A 78 -5.80 2.56 -3.53
C VAL A 78 -6.00 1.19 -4.19
N LEU A 79 -6.34 0.17 -3.41
CA LEU A 79 -6.55 -1.19 -3.90
C LEU A 79 -7.82 -1.35 -4.74
N HIS A 80 -8.82 -0.46 -4.57
CA HIS A 80 -10.02 -0.38 -5.40
C HIS A 80 -9.85 0.58 -6.60
N GLY A 81 -8.61 0.95 -6.93
CA GLY A 81 -8.29 2.04 -7.86
C GLY A 81 -8.71 1.83 -9.31
N THR A 82 -9.26 0.66 -9.69
CA THR A 82 -9.79 0.43 -11.05
C THR A 82 -11.24 0.87 -11.22
N CYS A 83 -11.90 1.26 -10.15
CA CYS A 83 -13.25 1.81 -10.15
C CYS A 83 -13.28 3.23 -9.57
N GLY A 84 -14.40 3.92 -9.76
CA GLY A 84 -14.57 5.24 -9.19
C GLY A 84 -14.77 5.23 -7.68
N GLN A 85 -14.69 6.40 -7.08
CA GLN A 85 -14.76 6.59 -5.63
C GLN A 85 -16.11 6.18 -5.06
N GLN A 86 -16.09 5.42 -3.97
CA GLN A 86 -17.24 5.07 -3.16
C GLN A 86 -17.38 5.95 -1.93
N ARG A 87 -18.55 5.94 -1.31
CA ARG A 87 -18.75 6.51 0.02
C ARG A 87 -17.87 5.77 1.04
N HIS A 88 -17.44 6.49 2.08
CA HIS A 88 -16.49 5.94 3.07
C HIS A 88 -16.97 4.61 3.69
N GLN A 89 -18.24 4.51 4.04
CA GLN A 89 -18.78 3.27 4.63
C GLN A 89 -18.77 2.08 3.66
N GLN A 90 -18.98 2.33 2.37
CA GLN A 90 -19.10 1.29 1.35
C GLN A 90 -17.76 0.58 1.05
N ILE A 91 -16.62 1.25 1.27
CA ILE A 91 -15.32 0.62 1.03
C ILE A 91 -15.07 -0.63 1.89
N TYR A 92 -15.76 -0.76 3.01
CA TYR A 92 -15.65 -1.91 3.91
C TYR A 92 -16.64 -3.04 3.60
N GLU A 93 -17.60 -2.80 2.71
CA GLU A 93 -18.59 -3.82 2.32
C GLU A 93 -18.02 -4.83 1.32
N GLY A 94 -16.90 -4.49 0.69
CA GLY A 94 -16.28 -5.23 -0.41
C GLY A 94 -16.70 -4.66 -1.75
N GLU A 95 -16.03 -5.09 -2.80
CA GLU A 95 -16.21 -4.58 -4.14
C GLU A 95 -16.44 -5.68 -5.17
N ASP A 96 -16.94 -5.27 -6.33
CA ASP A 96 -16.85 -6.07 -7.54
C ASP A 96 -15.38 -6.48 -7.76
N PRO A 97 -15.06 -7.76 -7.96
CA PRO A 97 -13.70 -8.23 -8.25
C PRO A 97 -13.00 -7.47 -9.39
N ALA A 98 -13.76 -6.87 -10.31
CA ALA A 98 -13.21 -6.02 -11.36
C ALA A 98 -12.67 -4.68 -10.85
N CYS A 99 -13.03 -4.26 -9.64
CA CYS A 99 -12.57 -3.01 -9.03
C CYS A 99 -11.20 -3.15 -8.32
N TYR A 100 -10.74 -4.36 -8.09
CA TYR A 100 -9.46 -4.58 -7.43
C TYR A 100 -8.28 -4.46 -8.39
N VAL A 101 -7.28 -3.65 -8.02
CA VAL A 101 -6.07 -3.39 -8.81
C VAL A 101 -5.27 -4.68 -9.00
N PHE A 102 -4.96 -5.41 -7.93
CA PHE A 102 -4.07 -6.58 -8.00
C PHE A 102 -4.69 -7.75 -8.78
N PRO A 103 -5.94 -8.15 -8.56
CA PRO A 103 -6.61 -9.12 -9.44
C PRO A 103 -6.70 -8.67 -10.91
N SER A 104 -6.79 -7.37 -11.15
CA SER A 104 -6.77 -6.84 -12.53
C SER A 104 -5.38 -6.91 -13.17
N LEU A 105 -4.31 -6.71 -12.39
CA LEU A 105 -2.94 -6.91 -12.85
C LEU A 105 -2.65 -8.39 -13.17
N GLU A 106 -3.22 -9.33 -12.42
CA GLU A 106 -3.09 -10.77 -12.74
C GLU A 106 -3.66 -11.12 -14.13
N LYS A 107 -4.76 -10.47 -14.53
CA LYS A 107 -5.36 -10.68 -15.87
C LYS A 107 -4.42 -10.31 -17.01
N ILE A 108 -3.48 -9.41 -16.78
CA ILE A 108 -2.49 -8.96 -17.77
C ILE A 108 -1.11 -9.59 -17.56
N GLY A 109 -1.01 -10.61 -16.68
CA GLY A 109 0.16 -11.47 -16.58
C GLY A 109 1.13 -11.15 -15.45
N TYR A 110 0.77 -10.30 -14.48
CA TYR A 110 1.56 -10.11 -13.28
C TYR A 110 1.36 -11.22 -12.26
N GLN A 111 2.44 -11.64 -11.62
CA GLN A 111 2.36 -12.33 -10.34
C GLN A 111 2.15 -11.29 -9.25
N THR A 112 1.18 -11.50 -8.36
CA THR A 112 0.86 -10.52 -7.33
C THR A 112 1.23 -11.01 -5.94
N GLY A 113 1.63 -10.07 -5.07
CA GLY A 113 1.94 -10.33 -3.68
C GLY A 113 1.73 -9.09 -2.82
N ALA A 114 1.61 -9.32 -1.52
CA ALA A 114 1.55 -8.25 -0.52
C ALA A 114 2.55 -8.55 0.60
N LEU A 115 3.25 -7.54 1.06
CA LEU A 115 4.24 -7.65 2.13
C LEU A 115 4.06 -6.47 3.10
N LEU A 116 4.01 -6.79 4.39
CA LEU A 116 3.88 -5.81 5.46
C LEU A 116 5.15 -5.84 6.31
N ASN A 117 5.61 -4.69 6.79
CA ASN A 117 6.70 -4.66 7.77
C ASN A 117 6.21 -4.78 9.22
N HIS A 118 4.95 -5.09 9.41
CA HIS A 118 4.30 -5.30 10.71
C HIS A 118 3.43 -6.58 10.68
N ASP A 119 2.87 -6.99 11.81
CA ASP A 119 2.08 -8.21 11.92
C ASP A 119 0.67 -8.10 11.29
N GLY A 120 0.20 -6.89 11.03
CA GLY A 120 -1.13 -6.64 10.47
C GLY A 120 -2.31 -6.94 11.40
N VAL A 121 -2.05 -7.15 12.69
CA VAL A 121 -3.09 -7.51 13.67
C VAL A 121 -3.93 -6.32 14.07
N TYR A 122 -3.31 -5.14 14.25
CA TYR A 122 -4.02 -3.94 14.65
C TYR A 122 -5.18 -3.62 13.70
N GLU A 123 -6.38 -3.40 14.25
CA GLU A 123 -7.64 -3.20 13.52
C GLU A 123 -7.93 -4.27 12.43
N ASN A 124 -7.39 -5.48 12.59
CA ASN A 124 -7.49 -6.58 11.61
C ASN A 124 -6.98 -6.19 10.21
N PHE A 125 -5.95 -5.35 10.15
CA PHE A 125 -5.46 -4.75 8.91
C PHE A 125 -5.13 -5.80 7.83
N ALA A 126 -4.38 -6.85 8.18
CA ALA A 126 -4.05 -7.93 7.25
C ALA A 126 -5.31 -8.61 6.69
N THR A 127 -6.25 -8.97 7.57
CA THR A 127 -7.53 -9.58 7.18
C THR A 127 -8.36 -8.66 6.28
N MET A 128 -8.36 -7.36 6.59
CA MET A 128 -9.06 -6.37 5.78
C MET A 128 -8.46 -6.28 4.37
N LEU A 129 -7.13 -6.27 4.24
CA LEU A 129 -6.47 -6.27 2.93
C LEU A 129 -6.82 -7.51 2.10
N GLU A 130 -6.84 -8.68 2.73
CA GLU A 130 -7.22 -9.92 2.05
C GLU A 130 -8.69 -9.93 1.63
N GLN A 131 -9.60 -9.66 2.55
CA GLN A 131 -11.04 -9.80 2.32
C GLN A 131 -11.67 -8.64 1.54
N LYS A 132 -11.12 -7.43 1.69
CA LYS A 132 -11.69 -6.19 1.14
C LYS A 132 -10.77 -5.45 0.19
N GLY A 133 -9.48 -5.80 0.12
CA GLY A 133 -8.48 -5.18 -0.75
C GLY A 133 -8.15 -5.97 -2.02
N GLY A 134 -8.76 -7.15 -2.20
CA GLY A 134 -8.45 -8.03 -3.34
C GLY A 134 -7.09 -8.73 -3.22
N LEU A 135 -6.55 -8.88 -2.00
CA LEU A 135 -5.26 -9.51 -1.74
C LEU A 135 -5.40 -10.89 -1.07
N GLN A 136 -6.51 -11.58 -1.31
CA GLN A 136 -6.80 -12.90 -0.73
C GLN A 136 -5.68 -13.90 -1.03
N GLY A 137 -5.03 -14.42 0.03
CA GLY A 137 -3.94 -15.40 -0.07
C GLY A 137 -2.66 -14.84 -0.69
N LYS A 138 -2.48 -13.50 -0.74
CA LYS A 138 -1.31 -12.84 -1.32
C LYS A 138 -0.32 -12.33 -0.28
N LEU A 139 -0.67 -12.38 1.00
CA LEU A 139 0.23 -11.95 2.07
C LEU A 139 1.45 -12.87 2.17
N LEU A 140 2.61 -12.28 2.08
CA LEU A 140 3.89 -12.98 2.20
C LEU A 140 4.37 -12.96 3.65
N PRO A 141 5.07 -14.02 4.12
CA PRO A 141 5.62 -14.05 5.47
C PRO A 141 6.72 -13.00 5.64
N ASN A 142 6.77 -12.37 6.81
CA ASN A 142 7.69 -11.28 7.14
C ASN A 142 8.57 -11.56 8.39
N GLN A 143 8.24 -12.61 9.16
CA GLN A 143 8.88 -12.91 10.45
C GLN A 143 10.36 -13.33 10.33
N SER A 144 10.85 -13.58 9.13
CA SER A 144 12.27 -13.89 8.88
C SER A 144 13.19 -12.66 8.91
N ALA A 145 12.60 -11.46 8.83
CA ALA A 145 13.35 -10.22 8.91
C ALA A 145 13.60 -9.80 10.36
N PRO A 146 14.72 -9.12 10.66
CA PRO A 146 14.98 -8.63 12.00
C PRO A 146 13.96 -7.55 12.39
N VAL A 147 13.57 -7.58 13.68
CA VAL A 147 12.78 -6.49 14.27
C VAL A 147 13.65 -5.25 14.35
N HIS A 148 13.17 -4.14 13.82
CA HIS A 148 13.86 -2.85 13.81
C HIS A 148 13.29 -1.90 14.87
N MET A 149 11.96 -1.88 14.99
CA MET A 149 11.22 -1.03 15.92
C MET A 149 10.06 -1.82 16.55
N GLN A 150 9.44 -1.20 17.53
CA GLN A 150 8.16 -1.64 18.08
C GLN A 150 7.12 -0.55 17.88
N ASN A 151 5.92 -0.97 17.55
CA ASN A 151 4.77 -0.10 17.45
C ASN A 151 4.33 0.37 18.85
N PHE A 152 3.40 1.33 18.90
CA PHE A 152 2.86 1.88 20.16
C PHE A 152 2.24 0.80 21.07
N ASP A 153 1.71 -0.28 20.52
CA ASP A 153 1.13 -1.43 21.23
C ASP A 153 2.16 -2.52 21.59
N GLY A 154 3.43 -2.32 21.22
CA GLY A 154 4.52 -3.26 21.45
C GLY A 154 4.69 -4.32 20.37
N SER A 155 3.84 -4.35 19.34
CA SER A 155 3.99 -5.27 18.22
C SER A 155 5.26 -4.98 17.40
N PRO A 156 5.86 -6.00 16.77
CA PRO A 156 7.12 -5.84 16.05
C PRO A 156 6.94 -5.06 14.74
N ILE A 157 7.90 -4.18 14.45
CA ILE A 157 8.10 -3.56 13.14
C ILE A 157 9.39 -4.11 12.59
N TYR A 158 9.30 -4.84 11.48
CA TYR A 158 10.44 -5.46 10.82
C TYR A 158 11.21 -4.45 9.96
N ASN A 159 12.50 -4.71 9.76
CA ASN A 159 13.37 -3.85 8.98
C ASN A 159 12.96 -3.85 7.50
N ASP A 160 12.56 -2.71 6.97
CA ASP A 160 12.08 -2.53 5.59
C ASP A 160 13.11 -2.97 4.56
N TYR A 161 14.38 -2.56 4.74
CA TYR A 161 15.45 -2.91 3.82
C TYR A 161 15.69 -4.43 3.79
N ALA A 162 15.68 -5.07 4.94
CA ALA A 162 15.86 -6.52 5.03
C ALA A 162 14.71 -7.26 4.34
N LEU A 163 13.46 -6.86 4.58
CA LEU A 163 12.27 -7.44 3.95
C LEU A 163 12.30 -7.32 2.43
N LEU A 164 12.45 -6.09 1.94
CA LEU A 164 12.47 -5.83 0.51
C LEU A 164 13.66 -6.50 -0.19
N SER A 165 14.83 -6.52 0.46
CA SER A 165 16.02 -7.20 -0.08
C SER A 165 15.85 -8.71 -0.14
N GLN A 166 15.23 -9.34 0.87
CA GLN A 166 14.92 -10.77 0.86
C GLN A 166 13.89 -11.10 -0.23
N TRP A 167 12.83 -10.32 -0.33
CA TRP A 167 11.83 -10.48 -1.37
C TRP A 167 12.46 -10.34 -2.75
N TRP A 168 13.25 -9.30 -2.99
CA TRP A 168 13.91 -9.04 -4.26
C TRP A 168 14.85 -10.17 -4.68
N LYS A 169 15.69 -10.64 -3.76
CA LYS A 169 16.58 -11.78 -4.00
C LYS A 169 15.82 -13.04 -4.41
N LYS A 170 14.72 -13.33 -3.71
CA LYS A 170 13.87 -14.48 -4.02
C LYS A 170 13.20 -14.32 -5.39
N HIS A 171 12.67 -13.15 -5.67
CA HIS A 171 12.02 -12.82 -6.94
C HIS A 171 12.98 -12.97 -8.13
N THR A 172 14.19 -12.44 -8.02
CA THR A 172 15.19 -12.50 -9.11
C THR A 172 15.80 -13.89 -9.29
N ALA A 173 15.86 -14.72 -8.25
CA ALA A 173 16.40 -16.07 -8.32
C ALA A 173 15.44 -17.07 -9.00
N GLN A 174 14.15 -16.83 -9.02
CA GLN A 174 13.13 -17.73 -9.59
C GLN A 174 12.90 -17.57 -11.10
N GLY A 175 13.72 -16.74 -11.77
CA GLY A 175 13.45 -16.35 -13.15
C GLY A 175 12.46 -15.17 -13.20
N ARG A 176 12.70 -14.25 -14.10
CA ARG A 176 12.00 -12.95 -14.13
C ARG A 176 10.57 -13.10 -14.67
N SER A 177 9.61 -13.34 -13.78
CA SER A 177 8.20 -13.14 -14.10
C SER A 177 7.77 -11.76 -13.60
N PRO A 178 7.06 -10.95 -14.41
CA PRO A 178 6.59 -9.65 -13.98
C PRO A 178 5.79 -9.77 -12.69
N THR A 179 6.13 -8.95 -11.70
CA THR A 179 5.51 -9.02 -10.38
C THR A 179 4.94 -7.66 -9.98
N ALA A 180 3.76 -7.67 -9.37
CA ALA A 180 3.18 -6.52 -8.71
C ALA A 180 3.15 -6.78 -7.19
N LEU A 181 3.90 -5.98 -6.43
CA LEU A 181 3.99 -6.06 -4.97
C LEU A 181 3.27 -4.87 -4.34
N TYR A 182 2.33 -5.15 -3.45
CA TYR A 182 1.85 -4.18 -2.48
C TYR A 182 2.76 -4.25 -1.25
N TYR A 183 3.44 -3.17 -0.92
CA TYR A 183 4.28 -3.07 0.27
C TYR A 183 3.74 -1.99 1.20
N ASN A 184 3.33 -2.39 2.41
CA ASN A 184 2.90 -1.44 3.44
C ASN A 184 3.92 -1.39 4.56
N THR A 185 4.33 -0.16 4.93
CA THR A 185 5.25 0.10 6.04
C THR A 185 4.66 1.07 7.04
N VAL A 186 4.86 0.78 8.31
CA VAL A 186 4.50 1.64 9.45
C VAL A 186 5.73 2.23 10.14
N SER A 187 6.90 2.15 9.51
CA SER A 187 8.17 2.64 10.10
C SER A 187 8.15 4.12 10.48
N LEU A 188 7.31 4.92 9.81
CA LEU A 188 7.16 6.36 10.09
C LEU A 188 5.89 6.68 10.88
N HIS A 189 5.22 5.67 11.45
CA HIS A 189 4.02 5.88 12.24
C HIS A 189 4.34 6.47 13.63
N ASP A 190 3.47 7.35 14.12
CA ASP A 190 3.58 7.93 15.44
C ASP A 190 3.59 6.87 16.55
N GLY A 191 4.36 7.16 17.61
CA GLY A 191 4.47 6.28 18.77
C GLY A 191 5.37 5.07 18.59
N ASN A 192 5.99 4.90 17.45
CA ASN A 192 7.01 3.86 17.24
C ASN A 192 8.23 4.07 18.14
N ARG A 193 8.83 2.96 18.57
CA ARG A 193 9.98 2.98 19.50
C ARG A 193 11.09 2.10 18.96
N VAL A 194 12.32 2.63 18.99
CA VAL A 194 13.50 1.81 18.75
C VAL A 194 13.89 1.10 20.06
N PRO A 195 13.95 -0.24 20.10
CA PRO A 195 14.33 -0.96 21.29
C PRO A 195 15.69 -0.48 21.85
N GLY A 196 15.71 -0.22 23.15
CA GLY A 196 16.93 0.26 23.85
C GLY A 196 17.21 1.77 23.73
N ILE A 197 16.43 2.51 22.96
CA ILE A 197 16.48 3.97 22.93
C ILE A 197 15.29 4.50 23.72
N THR A 198 15.56 5.06 24.90
CA THR A 198 14.57 5.89 25.59
C THR A 198 14.54 7.24 24.88
N SER A 199 13.60 7.42 23.96
CA SER A 199 13.36 8.74 23.39
C SER A 199 12.93 9.65 24.52
N ARG A 200 13.73 10.63 24.81
CA ARG A 200 13.25 11.82 25.52
C ARG A 200 13.07 12.88 24.47
N SER A 201 11.82 13.26 24.37
CA SER A 201 11.41 14.49 23.71
C SER A 201 12.31 15.66 24.02
#